data_43777dc5241380aa82fa46129a4b7188
#
_entry.id   43777dc5241380aa82fa46129a4b7188
#
_cell.length_a   1.000
_cell.length_b   1.000
_cell.length_c   1.000
_cell.angle_alpha   90.00
_cell.angle_beta   90.00
_cell.angle_gamma   90.00
#
_symmetry.space_group_name_H-M   'P 1'
#
loop_
_entity.id
_entity.type
_entity.pdbx_description
1 polymer ?
#
loop_
_entity_poly.entity_id
_entity_poly.type
_entity_poly.pdbx_seq_one_letter_code
_entity_poly.pdbx_strand_id
1 'polypeptide(L)'
;MRNYKESSKAMNIVQQLVSAYQQKQYQKIIQFIEKQLFLLQKDPVFVQLFSGSLRQVQRVKDAERYLEKGLKKFKNHPELLNSLGNLYFATERVQLAISTLQKASLLAPKNVDLHYNLGRALVANEELHRAKGEIEKVLSLAPSHVHAKLVLADILSKQLKYEDAISIFEDILRLVPNNLLALNNIANLYRKLEDYEQALVYFENALLLDNENPTVLRNYAAVLALANKRREAHDIYLRAVGVAPHDWLVQQEFAKYLWEEDAEEPFAHINKYLKQNPHDDDFRFRYIQLLIQADEYESANSQIKLLSTDSLNLHAVAPLKARVLRELGEYESSIAAVSNISNPSNGIALLSERGYSLLCLGRTKEALDCFNKLVKKEPLNQGWWTMLSTCWSMAGEEARYKWLCDYEKLVYVNTIKHSQLDTHNFNNKLQDVLLERHKNQRHPIGQSLKNGTQTYEDLFLSSSSLIEELSKEILVQASAFIKDLKTDKAHPFYSRLSDKLKYIGSWSVRLRNGGFHKSHYHPEGWLSGVYYVDVPKAVDTAGQGWLMFGRADIANQCFEGDYAVKPKNGTLVLFPSYMWHGTNAFSTNEHRLTVAFDIVPEAQ
;
A
#
# COMPACT_ATOMS: atom_id res chain seq x y z
N MET A 1 46.69 -43.71 11.25
CA MET A 1 46.37 -43.20 12.59
C MET A 1 46.41 -41.67 12.73
N ARG A 2 47.32 -40.92 12.09
CA ARG A 2 47.35 -39.43 12.15
C ARG A 2 46.06 -38.80 11.53
N ASN A 3 45.63 -39.25 10.35
CA ASN A 3 44.42 -38.71 9.69
C ASN A 3 43.15 -38.96 10.49
N TYR A 4 43.04 -40.07 11.23
CA TYR A 4 41.84 -40.40 12.03
C TYR A 4 41.72 -39.50 13.28
N LYS A 5 42.85 -39.13 13.91
CA LYS A 5 42.87 -38.21 15.06
C LYS A 5 42.60 -36.77 14.67
N GLU A 6 43.05 -36.32 13.49
CA GLU A 6 42.75 -34.98 12.96
C GLU A 6 41.31 -34.82 12.56
N SER A 7 40.70 -35.84 11.93
CA SER A 7 39.26 -35.87 11.56
C SER A 7 38.35 -35.86 12.79
N SER A 8 38.68 -36.64 13.84
CA SER A 8 37.94 -36.68 15.11
C SER A 8 38.00 -35.34 15.86
N LYS A 9 39.17 -34.65 15.82
CA LYS A 9 39.36 -33.35 16.47
C LYS A 9 38.60 -32.23 15.73
N ALA A 10 38.58 -32.25 14.40
CA ALA A 10 37.81 -31.30 13.58
C ALA A 10 36.29 -31.48 13.81
N MET A 11 35.80 -32.73 13.87
CA MET A 11 34.39 -33.03 14.12
C MET A 11 33.91 -32.55 15.50
N ASN A 12 34.79 -32.66 16.54
CA ASN A 12 34.51 -32.14 17.88
C ASN A 12 34.43 -30.61 17.90
N ILE A 13 35.29 -29.90 17.14
CA ILE A 13 35.24 -28.43 17.02
C ILE A 13 33.94 -28.00 16.33
N VAL A 14 33.55 -28.63 15.24
CA VAL A 14 32.29 -28.32 14.54
C VAL A 14 31.10 -28.47 15.48
N GLN A 15 31.00 -29.59 16.22
CA GLN A 15 29.92 -29.82 17.18
C GLN A 15 29.87 -28.74 18.29
N GLN A 16 31.03 -28.34 18.82
CA GLN A 16 31.12 -27.26 19.82
C GLN A 16 30.63 -25.91 19.25
N LEU A 17 31.02 -25.58 18.02
CA LEU A 17 30.62 -24.32 17.40
C LEU A 17 29.12 -24.32 17.00
N VAL A 18 28.59 -25.47 16.55
CA VAL A 18 27.15 -25.64 16.30
C VAL A 18 26.34 -25.44 17.59
N SER A 19 26.79 -26.09 18.70
CA SER A 19 26.17 -25.89 20.01
C SER A 19 26.21 -24.42 20.46
N ALA A 20 27.38 -23.77 20.30
CA ALA A 20 27.51 -22.35 20.61
C ALA A 20 26.60 -21.46 19.75
N TYR A 21 26.40 -21.81 18.47
CA TYR A 21 25.50 -21.10 17.58
C TYR A 21 24.02 -21.24 18.01
N GLN A 22 23.62 -22.45 18.39
CA GLN A 22 22.29 -22.72 18.95
C GLN A 22 22.03 -21.95 20.25
N GLN A 23 23.08 -21.80 21.08
CA GLN A 23 23.05 -21.00 22.31
C GLN A 23 23.23 -19.50 22.08
N LYS A 24 23.16 -19.03 20.82
CA LYS A 24 23.33 -17.61 20.43
C LYS A 24 24.66 -16.96 20.88
N GLN A 25 25.71 -17.76 21.11
CA GLN A 25 27.02 -17.28 21.54
C GLN A 25 27.86 -16.79 20.35
N TYR A 26 27.32 -15.92 19.52
CA TYR A 26 27.92 -15.50 18.25
C TYR A 26 29.30 -14.87 18.38
N GLN A 27 29.52 -14.03 19.38
CA GLN A 27 30.83 -13.42 19.62
C GLN A 27 31.93 -14.43 19.92
N LYS A 28 31.61 -15.50 20.67
CA LYS A 28 32.60 -16.57 20.94
C LYS A 28 33.01 -17.29 19.66
N ILE A 29 32.03 -17.56 18.77
CA ILE A 29 32.29 -18.20 17.48
C ILE A 29 33.20 -17.30 16.62
N ILE A 30 32.87 -16.00 16.56
CA ILE A 30 33.67 -15.02 15.80
C ILE A 30 35.10 -14.99 16.32
N GLN A 31 35.32 -14.78 17.62
CA GLN A 31 36.66 -14.73 18.24
C GLN A 31 37.44 -16.02 18.05
N PHE A 32 36.75 -17.17 18.11
CA PHE A 32 37.39 -18.47 17.91
C PHE A 32 37.89 -18.63 16.47
N ILE A 33 37.04 -18.30 15.48
CA ILE A 33 37.39 -18.47 14.07
C ILE A 33 38.39 -17.39 13.61
N GLU A 34 38.28 -16.14 14.08
CA GLU A 34 39.24 -15.08 13.77
C GLU A 34 40.69 -15.44 14.21
N LYS A 35 40.85 -16.17 15.31
CA LYS A 35 42.14 -16.70 15.72
C LYS A 35 42.64 -17.88 14.88
N GLN A 36 41.76 -18.50 14.09
CA GLN A 36 42.04 -19.73 13.35
C GLN A 36 41.44 -19.68 11.93
N LEU A 37 41.66 -18.58 11.19
CA LEU A 37 41.07 -18.34 9.86
C LEU A 37 41.35 -19.45 8.85
N PHE A 38 42.37 -20.30 9.06
CA PHE A 38 42.64 -21.45 8.22
C PHE A 38 41.49 -22.49 8.23
N LEU A 39 40.66 -22.51 9.28
CA LEU A 39 39.48 -23.39 9.36
C LEU A 39 38.48 -23.10 8.23
N LEU A 40 38.35 -21.85 7.81
CA LEU A 40 37.49 -21.44 6.70
C LEU A 40 37.90 -22.07 5.34
N GLN A 41 39.10 -22.63 5.26
CA GLN A 41 39.61 -23.33 4.08
C GLN A 41 39.44 -24.85 4.19
N LYS A 42 39.08 -25.37 5.37
CA LYS A 42 39.01 -26.81 5.66
C LYS A 42 37.60 -27.39 5.38
N ASP A 43 36.54 -26.67 5.80
CA ASP A 43 35.18 -27.16 5.74
C ASP A 43 34.20 -25.98 5.57
N PRO A 44 33.24 -26.06 4.64
CA PRO A 44 32.21 -25.02 4.41
C PRO A 44 31.37 -24.69 5.66
N VAL A 45 31.22 -25.64 6.61
CA VAL A 45 30.48 -25.42 7.86
C VAL A 45 31.11 -24.31 8.69
N PHE A 46 32.42 -24.16 8.71
CA PHE A 46 33.06 -23.03 9.39
C PHE A 46 32.73 -21.69 8.74
N VAL A 47 32.64 -21.66 7.41
CA VAL A 47 32.20 -20.45 6.67
C VAL A 47 30.78 -20.10 7.03
N GLN A 48 29.87 -21.08 7.09
CA GLN A 48 28.47 -20.86 7.46
C GLN A 48 28.32 -20.32 8.89
N LEU A 49 28.92 -21.00 9.86
CA LEU A 49 28.85 -20.62 11.28
C LEU A 49 29.44 -19.23 11.51
N PHE A 50 30.56 -18.94 10.85
CA PHE A 50 31.23 -17.64 10.96
C PHE A 50 30.40 -16.52 10.33
N SER A 51 29.98 -16.68 9.07
CA SER A 51 29.17 -15.68 8.36
C SER A 51 27.81 -15.50 9.02
N GLY A 52 27.17 -16.59 9.47
CA GLY A 52 25.93 -16.54 10.23
C GLY A 52 26.08 -15.74 11.53
N SER A 53 27.19 -15.99 12.27
CA SER A 53 27.48 -15.24 13.50
C SER A 53 27.78 -13.77 13.24
N LEU A 54 28.55 -13.45 12.19
CA LEU A 54 28.81 -12.07 11.77
C LEU A 54 27.52 -11.31 11.42
N ARG A 55 26.59 -11.97 10.73
CA ARG A 55 25.27 -11.40 10.42
C ARG A 55 24.48 -11.08 11.69
N GLN A 56 24.47 -11.98 12.67
CA GLN A 56 23.73 -11.77 13.92
C GLN A 56 24.27 -10.61 14.77
N VAL A 57 25.56 -10.27 14.62
CA VAL A 57 26.16 -9.10 15.27
C VAL A 57 26.27 -7.88 14.35
N GLN A 58 25.43 -7.84 13.29
CA GLN A 58 25.31 -6.73 12.33
C GLN A 58 26.58 -6.45 11.48
N ARG A 59 27.58 -7.36 11.47
CA ARG A 59 28.76 -7.27 10.60
C ARG A 59 28.45 -7.83 9.19
N VAL A 60 27.43 -7.28 8.54
CA VAL A 60 26.85 -7.80 7.29
C VAL A 60 27.86 -7.83 6.13
N LYS A 61 28.66 -6.76 5.95
CA LYS A 61 29.70 -6.69 4.90
C LYS A 61 30.78 -7.75 5.07
N ASP A 62 31.15 -8.03 6.31
CA ASP A 62 32.12 -9.10 6.60
C ASP A 62 31.50 -10.48 6.30
N ALA A 63 30.26 -10.72 6.71
CA ALA A 63 29.57 -11.97 6.41
C ALA A 63 29.53 -12.25 4.91
N GLU A 64 29.16 -11.27 4.08
CA GLU A 64 29.13 -11.36 2.63
C GLU A 64 30.52 -11.72 2.07
N ARG A 65 31.54 -10.95 2.46
CA ARG A 65 32.92 -11.17 2.01
C ARG A 65 33.43 -12.58 2.31
N TYR A 66 33.10 -13.14 3.49
CA TYR A 66 33.53 -14.49 3.85
C TYR A 66 32.72 -15.58 3.15
N LEU A 67 31.43 -15.37 2.88
CA LEU A 67 30.62 -16.27 2.05
C LEU A 67 31.14 -16.32 0.61
N GLU A 68 31.44 -15.18 0.01
CA GLU A 68 32.02 -15.11 -1.35
C GLU A 68 33.39 -15.80 -1.42
N LYS A 69 34.27 -15.57 -0.43
CA LYS A 69 35.55 -16.27 -0.33
C LYS A 69 35.36 -17.80 -0.16
N GLY A 70 34.39 -18.20 0.67
CA GLY A 70 34.03 -19.59 0.85
C GLY A 70 33.54 -20.22 -0.47
N LEU A 71 32.70 -19.54 -1.23
CA LEU A 71 32.20 -20.02 -2.53
C LEU A 71 33.28 -20.07 -3.62
N LYS A 72 34.33 -19.25 -3.54
CA LYS A 72 35.52 -19.38 -4.41
C LYS A 72 36.27 -20.68 -4.11
N LYS A 73 36.33 -21.10 -2.87
CA LYS A 73 37.01 -22.34 -2.41
C LYS A 73 36.12 -23.57 -2.61
N PHE A 74 34.89 -23.50 -2.13
CA PHE A 74 33.89 -24.58 -2.19
C PHE A 74 32.87 -24.23 -3.26
N LYS A 75 33.28 -24.38 -4.52
CA LYS A 75 32.45 -24.01 -5.68
C LYS A 75 31.12 -24.76 -5.67
N ASN A 76 30.04 -24.04 -5.96
CA ASN A 76 28.69 -24.61 -6.07
C ASN A 76 28.20 -25.35 -4.81
N HIS A 77 28.66 -24.95 -3.62
CA HIS A 77 28.17 -25.54 -2.38
C HIS A 77 26.77 -25.01 -2.03
N PRO A 78 25.72 -25.85 -2.01
CA PRO A 78 24.33 -25.37 -1.91
C PRO A 78 24.06 -24.57 -0.62
N GLU A 79 24.57 -25.03 0.52
CA GLU A 79 24.33 -24.40 1.82
C GLU A 79 25.06 -23.06 1.95
N LEU A 80 26.23 -22.87 1.33
CA LEU A 80 26.88 -21.57 1.26
C LEU A 80 26.13 -20.60 0.37
N LEU A 81 25.60 -21.08 -0.77
CA LEU A 81 24.72 -20.30 -1.64
C LEU A 81 23.44 -19.92 -0.90
N ASN A 82 22.84 -20.86 -0.13
CA ASN A 82 21.69 -20.57 0.72
C ASN A 82 21.99 -19.45 1.74
N SER A 83 23.12 -19.56 2.43
CA SER A 83 23.54 -18.56 3.41
C SER A 83 23.73 -17.18 2.76
N LEU A 84 24.32 -17.13 1.57
CA LEU A 84 24.50 -15.89 0.80
C LEU A 84 23.17 -15.34 0.27
N GLY A 85 22.30 -16.20 -0.27
CA GLY A 85 20.96 -15.82 -0.70
C GLY A 85 20.10 -15.24 0.43
N ASN A 86 20.13 -15.89 1.61
CA ASN A 86 19.45 -15.38 2.79
C ASN A 86 20.06 -14.06 3.32
N LEU A 87 21.35 -13.82 3.11
CA LEU A 87 21.98 -12.54 3.42
C LEU A 87 21.50 -11.45 2.46
N TYR A 88 21.45 -11.72 1.17
CA TYR A 88 20.90 -10.80 0.17
C TYR A 88 19.44 -10.47 0.44
N PHE A 89 18.63 -11.48 0.79
CA PHE A 89 17.24 -11.29 1.16
C PHE A 89 17.10 -10.37 2.40
N ALA A 90 17.87 -10.61 3.45
CA ALA A 90 17.87 -9.80 4.67
C ALA A 90 18.38 -8.36 4.47
N THR A 91 19.08 -8.09 3.37
CA THR A 91 19.58 -6.77 2.97
C THR A 91 18.82 -6.16 1.81
N GLU A 92 17.59 -6.62 1.58
CA GLU A 92 16.64 -6.13 0.56
C GLU A 92 17.15 -6.22 -0.91
N ARG A 93 18.21 -6.97 -1.14
CA ARG A 93 18.75 -7.27 -2.47
C ARG A 93 18.05 -8.49 -3.08
N VAL A 94 16.72 -8.36 -3.26
CA VAL A 94 15.82 -9.50 -3.55
C VAL A 94 16.19 -10.22 -4.84
N GLN A 95 16.56 -9.53 -5.91
CA GLN A 95 16.94 -10.16 -7.19
C GLN A 95 18.21 -11.02 -7.06
N LEU A 96 19.21 -10.54 -6.29
CA LEU A 96 20.41 -11.30 -6.00
C LEU A 96 20.10 -12.52 -5.11
N ALA A 97 19.17 -12.38 -4.17
CA ALA A 97 18.69 -13.48 -3.36
C ALA A 97 18.06 -14.58 -4.22
N ILE A 98 17.12 -14.21 -5.11
CA ILE A 98 16.44 -15.15 -6.02
C ILE A 98 17.45 -15.91 -6.89
N SER A 99 18.34 -15.20 -7.59
CA SER A 99 19.30 -15.83 -8.49
C SER A 99 20.26 -16.79 -7.75
N THR A 100 20.68 -16.42 -6.54
CA THR A 100 21.57 -17.22 -5.70
C THR A 100 20.87 -18.45 -5.12
N LEU A 101 19.64 -18.28 -4.60
CA LEU A 101 18.83 -19.37 -4.04
C LEU A 101 18.37 -20.35 -5.14
N GLN A 102 18.04 -19.83 -6.33
CA GLN A 102 17.71 -20.68 -7.47
C GLN A 102 18.89 -21.57 -7.86
N LYS A 103 20.09 -21.02 -7.91
CA LYS A 103 21.30 -21.83 -8.14
C LYS A 103 21.47 -22.89 -7.06
N ALA A 104 21.23 -22.55 -5.79
CA ALA A 104 21.32 -23.49 -4.67
C ALA A 104 20.30 -24.64 -4.80
N SER A 105 19.04 -24.32 -5.11
CA SER A 105 17.97 -25.32 -5.23
C SER A 105 18.17 -26.28 -6.41
N LEU A 106 18.78 -25.82 -7.51
CA LEU A 106 19.15 -26.67 -8.65
C LEU A 106 20.25 -27.68 -8.28
N LEU A 107 21.18 -27.30 -7.39
CA LEU A 107 22.27 -28.17 -6.95
C LEU A 107 21.83 -29.22 -5.92
N ALA A 108 20.80 -28.94 -5.15
CA ALA A 108 20.25 -29.84 -4.14
C ALA A 108 18.70 -29.87 -4.16
N PRO A 109 18.09 -30.48 -5.20
CA PRO A 109 16.65 -30.38 -5.48
C PRO A 109 15.72 -31.08 -4.47
N LYS A 110 16.28 -31.84 -3.53
CA LYS A 110 15.52 -32.48 -2.44
C LYS A 110 15.67 -31.72 -1.10
N ASN A 111 16.40 -30.63 -1.09
CA ASN A 111 16.59 -29.85 0.13
C ASN A 111 15.42 -28.90 0.33
N VAL A 112 14.62 -29.15 1.35
CA VAL A 112 13.40 -28.41 1.73
C VAL A 112 13.68 -26.93 1.99
N ASP A 113 14.78 -26.64 2.73
CA ASP A 113 15.12 -25.25 3.14
C ASP A 113 15.46 -24.35 1.94
N LEU A 114 16.08 -24.92 0.89
CA LEU A 114 16.44 -24.15 -0.31
C LEU A 114 15.19 -23.72 -1.09
N HIS A 115 14.26 -24.63 -1.29
CA HIS A 115 12.98 -24.32 -1.95
C HIS A 115 12.14 -23.36 -1.13
N TYR A 116 12.10 -23.52 0.20
CA TYR A 116 11.40 -22.63 1.10
C TYR A 116 11.95 -21.21 1.05
N ASN A 117 13.29 -21.04 1.14
CA ASN A 117 13.92 -19.73 1.09
C ASN A 117 13.75 -19.06 -0.29
N LEU A 118 13.85 -19.83 -1.38
CA LEU A 118 13.58 -19.35 -2.73
C LEU A 118 12.12 -18.90 -2.87
N GLY A 119 11.17 -19.70 -2.39
CA GLY A 119 9.74 -19.34 -2.39
C GLY A 119 9.47 -18.03 -1.68
N ARG A 120 10.06 -17.82 -0.49
CA ARG A 120 9.94 -16.56 0.26
C ARG A 120 10.53 -15.36 -0.50
N ALA A 121 11.70 -15.54 -1.13
CA ALA A 121 12.31 -14.46 -1.92
C ALA A 121 11.47 -14.11 -3.16
N LEU A 122 10.85 -15.10 -3.80
CA LEU A 122 9.93 -14.91 -4.92
C LEU A 122 8.63 -14.19 -4.50
N VAL A 123 8.08 -14.51 -3.31
CA VAL A 123 6.93 -13.76 -2.76
C VAL A 123 7.27 -12.29 -2.56
N ALA A 124 8.44 -11.99 -2.00
CA ALA A 124 8.90 -10.61 -1.78
C ALA A 124 9.16 -9.85 -3.10
N ASN A 125 9.37 -10.57 -4.21
CA ASN A 125 9.50 -10.01 -5.56
C ASN A 125 8.19 -10.03 -6.36
N GLU A 126 7.07 -10.38 -5.73
CA GLU A 126 5.73 -10.50 -6.34
C GLU A 126 5.62 -11.56 -7.46
N GLU A 127 6.60 -12.43 -7.59
CA GLU A 127 6.59 -13.55 -8.54
C GLU A 127 5.75 -14.75 -7.99
N LEU A 128 4.47 -14.49 -7.70
CA LEU A 128 3.59 -15.38 -6.93
C LEU A 128 3.42 -16.77 -7.57
N HIS A 129 3.39 -16.86 -8.90
CA HIS A 129 3.24 -18.13 -9.60
C HIS A 129 4.47 -19.03 -9.38
N ARG A 130 5.68 -18.48 -9.52
CA ARG A 130 6.94 -19.20 -9.28
C ARG A 130 7.09 -19.55 -7.80
N ALA A 131 6.75 -18.61 -6.92
CA ALA A 131 6.77 -18.82 -5.47
C ALA A 131 5.90 -20.03 -5.08
N LYS A 132 4.67 -20.09 -5.60
CA LYS A 132 3.75 -21.20 -5.36
C LYS A 132 4.39 -22.54 -5.76
N GLY A 133 4.98 -22.63 -6.95
CA GLY A 133 5.64 -23.86 -7.41
C GLY A 133 6.80 -24.31 -6.52
N GLU A 134 7.60 -23.38 -5.98
CA GLU A 134 8.67 -23.73 -5.04
C GLU A 134 8.13 -24.17 -3.66
N ILE A 135 7.09 -23.53 -3.14
CA ILE A 135 6.45 -23.92 -1.87
C ILE A 135 5.71 -25.27 -2.01
N GLU A 136 5.08 -25.55 -3.14
CA GLU A 136 4.46 -26.87 -3.42
C GLU A 136 5.50 -27.99 -3.41
N LYS A 137 6.74 -27.75 -3.91
CA LYS A 137 7.85 -28.71 -3.78
C LYS A 137 8.22 -28.94 -2.31
N VAL A 138 8.28 -27.88 -1.49
CA VAL A 138 8.49 -28.01 -0.04
C VAL A 138 7.44 -28.93 0.58
N LEU A 139 6.16 -28.69 0.27
CA LEU A 139 5.06 -29.46 0.83
C LEU A 139 4.98 -30.89 0.29
N SER A 140 5.47 -31.15 -0.94
CA SER A 140 5.60 -32.52 -1.46
C SER A 140 6.69 -33.32 -0.73
N LEU A 141 7.77 -32.66 -0.29
CA LEU A 141 8.87 -33.29 0.46
C LEU A 141 8.58 -33.34 1.97
N ALA A 142 7.84 -32.37 2.50
CA ALA A 142 7.51 -32.23 3.92
C ALA A 142 6.06 -31.74 4.09
N PRO A 143 5.03 -32.59 4.01
CA PRO A 143 3.60 -32.21 4.01
C PRO A 143 3.14 -31.49 5.28
N SER A 144 3.81 -31.71 6.42
CA SER A 144 3.51 -31.07 7.70
C SER A 144 4.30 -29.79 7.97
N HIS A 145 5.00 -29.24 6.97
CA HIS A 145 5.83 -28.05 7.12
C HIS A 145 4.95 -26.79 7.29
N VAL A 146 4.63 -26.41 8.54
CA VAL A 146 3.71 -25.33 8.90
C VAL A 146 4.12 -23.99 8.26
N HIS A 147 5.40 -23.62 8.30
CA HIS A 147 5.85 -22.35 7.71
C HIS A 147 5.67 -22.29 6.19
N ALA A 148 5.80 -23.42 5.48
CA ALA A 148 5.51 -23.48 4.04
C ALA A 148 4.01 -23.34 3.77
N LYS A 149 3.15 -23.96 4.59
CA LYS A 149 1.70 -23.76 4.52
C LYS A 149 1.32 -22.30 4.75
N LEU A 150 1.93 -21.61 5.72
CA LEU A 150 1.72 -20.15 5.96
C LEU A 150 2.07 -19.32 4.72
N VAL A 151 3.21 -19.61 4.08
CA VAL A 151 3.61 -18.92 2.83
C VAL A 151 2.65 -19.23 1.68
N LEU A 152 2.18 -20.50 1.55
CA LEU A 152 1.19 -20.87 0.53
C LEU A 152 -0.11 -20.12 0.72
N ALA A 153 -0.61 -20.03 1.95
CA ALA A 153 -1.83 -19.29 2.27
C ALA A 153 -1.67 -17.77 1.97
N ASP A 154 -0.50 -17.17 2.25
CA ASP A 154 -0.21 -15.79 1.85
C ASP A 154 -0.22 -15.60 0.33
N ILE A 155 0.40 -16.53 -0.41
CA ILE A 155 0.37 -16.51 -1.89
C ILE A 155 -1.06 -16.59 -2.41
N LEU A 156 -1.87 -17.53 -1.89
CA LEU A 156 -3.27 -17.71 -2.30
C LEU A 156 -4.10 -16.46 -1.98
N SER A 157 -3.90 -15.87 -0.80
CA SER A 157 -4.55 -14.61 -0.40
C SER A 157 -4.20 -13.45 -1.34
N LYS A 158 -2.93 -13.31 -1.74
CA LYS A 158 -2.48 -12.31 -2.72
C LYS A 158 -3.02 -12.58 -4.13
N GLN A 159 -3.34 -13.82 -4.44
CA GLN A 159 -4.01 -14.23 -5.69
C GLN A 159 -5.55 -14.11 -5.60
N LEU A 160 -6.09 -13.52 -4.52
CA LEU A 160 -7.52 -13.37 -4.24
C LEU A 160 -8.28 -14.71 -4.12
N LYS A 161 -7.57 -15.82 -3.85
CA LYS A 161 -8.12 -17.16 -3.64
C LYS A 161 -8.35 -17.40 -2.15
N TYR A 162 -9.31 -16.66 -1.61
CA TYR A 162 -9.50 -16.56 -0.15
C TYR A 162 -9.97 -17.88 0.46
N GLU A 163 -10.87 -18.62 -0.18
CA GLU A 163 -11.37 -19.92 0.28
C GLU A 163 -10.25 -20.96 0.29
N ASP A 164 -9.42 -20.99 -0.76
CA ASP A 164 -8.25 -21.88 -0.81
C ASP A 164 -7.27 -21.55 0.34
N ALA A 165 -7.03 -20.25 0.59
CA ALA A 165 -6.17 -19.81 1.69
C ALA A 165 -6.73 -20.21 3.06
N ILE A 166 -8.04 -20.06 3.29
CA ILE A 166 -8.74 -20.51 4.51
C ILE A 166 -8.52 -22.01 4.71
N SER A 167 -8.72 -22.83 3.68
CA SER A 167 -8.50 -24.27 3.75
C SER A 167 -7.08 -24.64 4.20
N ILE A 168 -6.06 -23.91 3.71
CA ILE A 168 -4.66 -24.12 4.14
C ILE A 168 -4.46 -23.73 5.60
N PHE A 169 -5.05 -22.63 6.06
CA PHE A 169 -4.98 -22.25 7.48
C PHE A 169 -5.72 -23.23 8.39
N GLU A 170 -6.85 -23.79 7.96
CA GLU A 170 -7.54 -24.86 8.68
C GLU A 170 -6.69 -26.13 8.78
N ASP A 171 -5.94 -26.46 7.73
CA ASP A 171 -4.93 -27.52 7.77
C ASP A 171 -3.85 -27.26 8.83
N ILE A 172 -3.43 -25.99 8.97
CA ILE A 172 -2.48 -25.60 10.02
C ILE A 172 -3.12 -25.79 11.40
N LEU A 173 -4.39 -25.41 11.58
CA LEU A 173 -5.08 -25.60 12.85
C LEU A 173 -5.29 -27.08 13.20
N ARG A 174 -5.46 -27.97 12.20
CA ARG A 174 -5.47 -29.42 12.44
C ARG A 174 -4.14 -29.94 12.96
N LEU A 175 -3.00 -29.36 12.52
CA LEU A 175 -1.66 -29.72 13.01
C LEU A 175 -1.31 -29.02 14.33
N VAL A 176 -1.71 -27.78 14.48
CA VAL A 176 -1.42 -26.92 15.64
C VAL A 176 -2.70 -26.16 16.01
N PRO A 177 -3.60 -26.76 16.84
CA PRO A 177 -4.92 -26.18 17.15
C PRO A 177 -4.89 -24.77 17.76
N ASN A 178 -3.84 -24.45 18.51
CA ASN A 178 -3.67 -23.16 19.18
C ASN A 178 -2.78 -22.19 18.38
N ASN A 179 -2.79 -22.27 17.03
CA ASN A 179 -2.03 -21.35 16.21
C ASN A 179 -2.76 -20.01 16.07
N LEU A 180 -2.38 -19.04 16.90
CA LEU A 180 -2.97 -17.70 16.94
C LEU A 180 -2.88 -16.98 15.59
N LEU A 181 -1.77 -17.15 14.87
CA LEU A 181 -1.57 -16.53 13.56
C LEU A 181 -2.56 -17.08 12.51
N ALA A 182 -2.81 -18.40 12.53
CA ALA A 182 -3.78 -19.01 11.62
C ALA A 182 -5.21 -18.52 11.92
N LEU A 183 -5.62 -18.49 13.19
CA LEU A 183 -6.94 -17.98 13.60
C LEU A 183 -7.13 -16.51 13.15
N ASN A 184 -6.16 -15.65 13.45
CA ASN A 184 -6.21 -14.23 13.05
C ASN A 184 -6.29 -14.07 11.52
N ASN A 185 -5.54 -14.87 10.76
CA ASN A 185 -5.54 -14.77 9.30
C ASN A 185 -6.84 -15.30 8.68
N ILE A 186 -7.40 -16.39 9.17
CA ILE A 186 -8.73 -16.89 8.74
C ILE A 186 -9.78 -15.78 8.97
N ALA A 187 -9.79 -15.18 10.16
CA ALA A 187 -10.72 -14.10 10.47
C ALA A 187 -10.59 -12.92 9.49
N ASN A 188 -9.36 -12.51 9.16
CA ASN A 188 -9.13 -11.47 8.16
C ASN A 188 -9.55 -11.88 6.74
N LEU A 189 -9.45 -13.17 6.38
CA LEU A 189 -9.93 -13.67 5.09
C LEU A 189 -11.46 -13.65 5.02
N TYR A 190 -12.15 -14.08 6.09
CA TYR A 190 -13.61 -13.95 6.16
C TYR A 190 -14.07 -12.49 6.13
N ARG A 191 -13.32 -11.56 6.75
CA ARG A 191 -13.57 -10.13 6.60
C ARG A 191 -13.51 -9.68 5.13
N LYS A 192 -12.53 -10.17 4.36
CA LYS A 192 -12.41 -9.88 2.93
C LYS A 192 -13.52 -10.50 2.08
N LEU A 193 -14.05 -11.63 2.52
CA LEU A 193 -15.24 -12.27 1.93
C LEU A 193 -16.56 -11.62 2.38
N GLU A 194 -16.49 -10.55 3.18
CA GLU A 194 -17.64 -9.86 3.80
C GLU A 194 -18.48 -10.76 4.73
N ASP A 195 -17.97 -11.94 5.12
CA ASP A 195 -18.57 -12.81 6.12
C ASP A 195 -18.11 -12.40 7.54
N TYR A 196 -18.68 -11.31 8.02
CA TYR A 196 -18.30 -10.72 9.30
C TYR A 196 -18.66 -11.62 10.48
N GLU A 197 -19.68 -12.45 10.36
CA GLU A 197 -20.09 -13.39 11.44
C GLU A 197 -19.00 -14.45 11.65
N GLN A 198 -18.53 -15.09 10.60
CA GLN A 198 -17.42 -16.04 10.70
C GLN A 198 -16.13 -15.35 11.16
N ALA A 199 -15.83 -14.17 10.64
CA ALA A 199 -14.66 -13.42 11.07
C ALA A 199 -14.65 -13.17 12.59
N LEU A 200 -15.79 -12.76 13.17
CA LEU A 200 -15.94 -12.55 14.62
C LEU A 200 -15.69 -13.84 15.42
N VAL A 201 -16.24 -14.97 14.99
CA VAL A 201 -16.02 -16.27 15.65
C VAL A 201 -14.52 -16.63 15.72
N TYR A 202 -13.79 -16.45 14.62
CA TYR A 202 -12.36 -16.77 14.63
C TYR A 202 -11.52 -15.78 15.45
N PHE A 203 -11.89 -14.49 15.50
CA PHE A 203 -11.23 -13.52 16.40
C PHE A 203 -11.54 -13.83 17.87
N GLU A 204 -12.75 -14.21 18.23
CA GLU A 204 -13.11 -14.64 19.59
C GLU A 204 -12.26 -15.85 20.00
N ASN A 205 -12.13 -16.86 19.14
CA ASN A 205 -11.25 -18.00 19.38
C ASN A 205 -9.78 -17.58 19.55
N ALA A 206 -9.30 -16.61 18.77
CA ALA A 206 -7.95 -16.07 18.92
C ALA A 206 -7.77 -15.36 20.28
N LEU A 207 -8.76 -14.60 20.74
CA LEU A 207 -8.76 -13.89 22.03
C LEU A 207 -8.89 -14.84 23.22
N LEU A 208 -9.45 -16.06 23.04
CA LEU A 208 -9.40 -17.10 24.08
C LEU A 208 -7.97 -17.60 24.32
N LEU A 209 -7.09 -17.56 23.32
CA LEU A 209 -5.69 -17.97 23.44
C LEU A 209 -4.80 -16.85 24.02
N ASP A 210 -5.02 -15.62 23.57
CA ASP A 210 -4.28 -14.43 23.99
C ASP A 210 -5.23 -13.23 23.99
N ASN A 211 -5.83 -12.98 25.14
CA ASN A 211 -6.86 -11.98 25.31
C ASN A 211 -6.33 -10.52 25.32
N GLU A 212 -5.02 -10.34 25.38
CA GLU A 212 -4.34 -9.03 25.35
C GLU A 212 -3.52 -8.81 24.08
N ASN A 213 -3.69 -9.65 23.06
CA ASN A 213 -2.97 -9.48 21.80
C ASN A 213 -3.45 -8.23 21.05
N PRO A 214 -2.60 -7.19 20.91
CA PRO A 214 -3.04 -5.91 20.35
C PRO A 214 -3.41 -6.02 18.88
N THR A 215 -2.76 -6.90 18.10
CA THR A 215 -3.07 -7.12 16.69
C THR A 215 -4.45 -7.78 16.53
N VAL A 216 -4.76 -8.78 17.35
CA VAL A 216 -6.07 -9.45 17.33
C VAL A 216 -7.17 -8.49 17.77
N LEU A 217 -6.96 -7.77 18.88
CA LEU A 217 -7.92 -6.78 19.37
C LEU A 217 -8.23 -5.71 18.32
N ARG A 218 -7.20 -5.14 17.67
CA ARG A 218 -7.37 -4.14 16.61
C ARG A 218 -8.17 -4.69 15.44
N ASN A 219 -7.83 -5.88 14.95
CA ASN A 219 -8.51 -6.50 13.81
C ASN A 219 -9.95 -6.88 14.15
N TYR A 220 -10.18 -7.39 15.36
CA TYR A 220 -11.52 -7.72 15.87
C TYR A 220 -12.40 -6.47 15.96
N ALA A 221 -11.88 -5.37 16.52
CA ALA A 221 -12.59 -4.08 16.58
C ALA A 221 -12.98 -3.57 15.19
N ALA A 222 -12.06 -3.68 14.21
CA ALA A 222 -12.35 -3.29 12.83
C ALA A 222 -13.52 -4.10 12.22
N VAL A 223 -13.58 -5.42 12.48
CA VAL A 223 -14.69 -6.25 12.00
C VAL A 223 -15.99 -5.95 12.75
N LEU A 224 -15.95 -5.69 14.06
CA LEU A 224 -17.13 -5.24 14.80
C LEU A 224 -17.71 -3.94 14.21
N ALA A 225 -16.86 -2.99 13.83
CA ALA A 225 -17.30 -1.75 13.18
C ALA A 225 -17.98 -2.04 11.83
N LEU A 226 -17.39 -2.92 10.97
CA LEU A 226 -17.97 -3.35 9.71
C LEU A 226 -19.30 -4.11 9.89
N ALA A 227 -19.40 -4.91 10.94
CA ALA A 227 -20.63 -5.61 11.34
C ALA A 227 -21.70 -4.69 11.99
N ASN A 228 -21.45 -3.36 12.02
CA ASN A 228 -22.32 -2.35 12.65
C ASN A 228 -22.48 -2.50 14.18
N LYS A 229 -21.56 -3.20 14.86
CA LYS A 229 -21.50 -3.36 16.32
C LYS A 229 -20.62 -2.25 16.94
N ARG A 230 -21.02 -0.98 16.74
CA ARG A 230 -20.19 0.21 16.99
C ARG A 230 -19.74 0.35 18.44
N ARG A 231 -20.64 0.11 19.42
CA ARG A 231 -20.30 0.19 20.84
C ARG A 231 -19.23 -0.83 21.22
N GLU A 232 -19.41 -2.07 20.77
CA GLU A 232 -18.45 -3.15 21.00
C GLU A 232 -17.10 -2.84 20.32
N ALA A 233 -17.11 -2.34 19.09
CA ALA A 233 -15.90 -1.89 18.37
C ALA A 233 -15.13 -0.84 19.17
N HIS A 234 -15.82 0.17 19.70
CA HIS A 234 -15.23 1.23 20.51
C HIS A 234 -14.55 0.67 21.77
N ASP A 235 -15.24 -0.20 22.51
CA ASP A 235 -14.74 -0.79 23.75
C ASP A 235 -13.50 -1.67 23.49
N ILE A 236 -13.50 -2.43 22.40
CA ILE A 236 -12.35 -3.26 22.01
C ILE A 236 -11.16 -2.40 21.54
N TYR A 237 -11.41 -1.30 20.79
CA TYR A 237 -10.33 -0.37 20.44
C TYR A 237 -9.73 0.30 21.69
N LEU A 238 -10.53 0.74 22.64
CA LEU A 238 -10.04 1.28 23.93
C LEU A 238 -9.17 0.27 24.68
N ARG A 239 -9.60 -1.00 24.69
CA ARG A 239 -8.81 -2.08 25.28
C ARG A 239 -7.48 -2.28 24.54
N ALA A 240 -7.48 -2.29 23.20
CA ALA A 240 -6.26 -2.42 22.40
C ALA A 240 -5.26 -1.29 22.68
N VAL A 241 -5.73 -0.04 22.75
CA VAL A 241 -4.91 1.14 23.12
C VAL A 241 -4.39 1.02 24.55
N GLY A 242 -5.20 0.50 25.48
CA GLY A 242 -4.79 0.28 26.88
C GLY A 242 -3.65 -0.73 27.01
N VAL A 243 -3.70 -1.81 26.23
CA VAL A 243 -2.68 -2.88 26.23
C VAL A 243 -1.39 -2.42 25.51
N ALA A 244 -1.51 -1.74 24.39
CA ALA A 244 -0.39 -1.34 23.55
C ALA A 244 -0.42 0.14 23.17
N PRO A 245 -0.27 1.05 24.13
CA PRO A 245 -0.37 2.49 23.87
C PRO A 245 0.73 3.02 22.94
N HIS A 246 1.85 2.32 22.85
CA HIS A 246 2.98 2.64 21.95
C HIS A 246 2.84 2.03 20.54
N ASP A 247 1.86 1.16 20.31
CA ASP A 247 1.65 0.57 18.98
C ASP A 247 0.93 1.57 18.07
N TRP A 248 1.68 2.10 17.10
CA TRP A 248 1.14 3.08 16.16
C TRP A 248 -0.07 2.56 15.37
N LEU A 249 -0.06 1.29 14.94
CA LEU A 249 -1.16 0.75 14.13
C LEU A 249 -2.47 0.67 14.94
N VAL A 250 -2.38 0.33 16.22
CA VAL A 250 -3.54 0.35 17.13
C VAL A 250 -4.08 1.76 17.28
N GLN A 251 -3.20 2.72 17.54
CA GLN A 251 -3.56 4.12 17.73
C GLN A 251 -4.17 4.72 16.45
N GLN A 252 -3.57 4.47 15.30
CA GLN A 252 -4.02 4.97 14.01
C GLN A 252 -5.40 4.42 13.62
N GLU A 253 -5.62 3.11 13.76
CA GLU A 253 -6.90 2.50 13.39
C GLU A 253 -8.04 2.97 14.32
N PHE A 254 -7.77 3.15 15.61
CA PHE A 254 -8.75 3.74 16.50
C PHE A 254 -9.05 5.20 16.17
N ALA A 255 -8.04 6.00 15.81
CA ALA A 255 -8.25 7.38 15.38
C ALA A 255 -9.10 7.46 14.11
N LYS A 256 -8.84 6.60 13.12
CA LYS A 256 -9.65 6.51 11.90
C LYS A 256 -11.10 6.13 12.21
N TYR A 257 -11.29 5.11 13.06
CA TYR A 257 -12.63 4.70 13.50
C TYR A 257 -13.39 5.87 14.16
N LEU A 258 -12.76 6.58 15.12
CA LEU A 258 -13.38 7.74 15.78
C LEU A 258 -13.68 8.88 14.79
N TRP A 259 -12.80 9.13 13.83
CA TRP A 259 -13.01 10.11 12.76
C TRP A 259 -14.27 9.78 11.93
N GLU A 260 -14.47 8.53 11.59
CA GLU A 260 -15.58 8.08 10.78
C GLU A 260 -16.91 8.00 11.54
N GLU A 261 -16.83 7.84 12.85
CA GLU A 261 -17.98 8.00 13.75
C GLU A 261 -18.29 9.48 14.04
N ASP A 262 -17.55 10.42 13.41
CA ASP A 262 -17.67 11.86 13.59
C ASP A 262 -17.49 12.31 15.05
N ALA A 263 -16.57 11.64 15.77
CA ALA A 263 -16.22 11.99 17.14
C ALA A 263 -15.58 13.39 17.20
N GLU A 264 -15.89 14.15 18.26
CA GLU A 264 -15.40 15.51 18.45
C GLU A 264 -13.86 15.57 18.54
N GLU A 265 -13.22 14.61 19.22
CA GLU A 265 -11.78 14.54 19.41
C GLU A 265 -11.18 13.19 18.95
N PRO A 266 -11.12 12.89 17.65
CA PRO A 266 -10.71 11.58 17.16
C PRO A 266 -9.25 11.23 17.49
N PHE A 267 -8.42 12.21 17.80
CA PHE A 267 -6.98 12.05 18.10
C PHE A 267 -6.65 12.18 19.60
N ALA A 268 -7.62 12.26 20.50
CA ALA A 268 -7.39 12.51 21.93
C ALA A 268 -6.45 11.49 22.59
N HIS A 269 -6.58 10.20 22.22
CA HIS A 269 -5.74 9.13 22.75
C HIS A 269 -4.29 9.21 22.28
N ILE A 270 -4.05 9.63 21.04
CA ILE A 270 -2.70 9.89 20.49
C ILE A 270 -2.06 11.06 21.23
N ASN A 271 -2.80 12.16 21.42
CA ASN A 271 -2.34 13.33 22.16
C ASN A 271 -2.00 12.96 23.61
N LYS A 272 -2.82 12.11 24.25
CA LYS A 272 -2.56 11.60 25.60
C LYS A 272 -1.24 10.82 25.67
N TYR A 273 -0.99 9.92 24.69
CA TYR A 273 0.27 9.17 24.62
C TYR A 273 1.47 10.08 24.47
N LEU A 274 1.45 11.03 23.52
CA LEU A 274 2.55 11.96 23.27
C LEU A 274 2.79 12.94 24.43
N LYS A 275 1.76 13.28 25.22
CA LYS A 275 1.93 14.07 26.46
C LYS A 275 2.71 13.30 27.51
N GLN A 276 2.53 11.98 27.60
CA GLN A 276 3.26 11.10 28.52
C GLN A 276 4.65 10.72 28.00
N ASN A 277 4.85 10.73 26.67
CA ASN A 277 6.07 10.35 25.98
C ASN A 277 6.54 11.47 25.03
N PRO A 278 6.94 12.64 25.57
CA PRO A 278 7.21 13.84 24.77
C PRO A 278 8.41 13.71 23.81
N HIS A 279 9.29 12.73 24.03
CA HIS A 279 10.50 12.49 23.25
C HIS A 279 10.36 11.31 22.27
N ASP A 280 9.16 10.76 22.09
CA ASP A 280 8.89 9.74 21.07
C ASP A 280 8.67 10.43 19.72
N ASP A 281 9.78 10.83 19.08
CA ASP A 281 9.76 11.56 17.82
C ASP A 281 9.33 10.68 16.64
N ASP A 282 9.57 9.37 16.67
CA ASP A 282 9.12 8.45 15.62
C ASP A 282 7.59 8.33 15.61
N PHE A 283 6.99 8.19 16.78
CA PHE A 283 5.54 8.18 16.93
C PHE A 283 4.93 9.53 16.55
N ARG A 284 5.53 10.64 16.97
CA ARG A 284 5.12 12.01 16.62
C ARG A 284 5.19 12.26 15.11
N PHE A 285 6.21 11.76 14.44
CA PHE A 285 6.36 11.87 12.99
C PHE A 285 5.20 11.18 12.24
N ARG A 286 4.81 9.98 12.66
CA ARG A 286 3.66 9.26 12.11
C ARG A 286 2.34 10.00 12.39
N TYR A 287 2.21 10.60 13.56
CA TYR A 287 1.04 11.42 13.89
C TYR A 287 0.94 12.67 13.02
N ILE A 288 2.05 13.35 12.75
CA ILE A 288 2.09 14.47 11.80
C ILE A 288 1.58 14.03 10.42
N GLN A 289 1.98 12.86 9.94
CA GLN A 289 1.50 12.34 8.65
C GLN A 289 -0.03 12.11 8.67
N LEU A 290 -0.56 11.57 9.76
CA LEU A 290 -2.00 11.35 9.92
C LEU A 290 -2.78 12.67 9.97
N LEU A 291 -2.29 13.67 10.69
CA LEU A 291 -2.89 15.01 10.74
C LEU A 291 -2.91 15.69 9.37
N ILE A 292 -1.82 15.57 8.59
CA ILE A 292 -1.76 16.07 7.21
C ILE A 292 -2.81 15.37 6.32
N GLN A 293 -3.01 14.06 6.48
CA GLN A 293 -4.05 13.33 5.75
C GLN A 293 -5.46 13.76 6.16
N ALA A 294 -5.64 14.19 7.41
CA ALA A 294 -6.92 14.68 7.93
C ALA A 294 -7.20 16.16 7.60
N ASP A 295 -6.33 16.84 6.86
CA ASP A 295 -6.35 18.31 6.62
C ASP A 295 -6.20 19.14 7.92
N GLU A 296 -5.63 18.56 9.01
CA GLU A 296 -5.42 19.21 10.32
C GLU A 296 -4.04 19.92 10.38
N TYR A 297 -3.85 20.93 9.53
CA TYR A 297 -2.53 21.53 9.27
C TYR A 297 -1.98 22.34 10.44
N GLU A 298 -2.82 23.06 11.20
CA GLU A 298 -2.41 23.79 12.41
C GLU A 298 -1.90 22.84 13.49
N SER A 299 -2.61 21.74 13.70
CA SER A 299 -2.21 20.67 14.62
C SER A 299 -0.91 20.02 14.17
N ALA A 300 -0.77 19.72 12.87
CA ALA A 300 0.45 19.19 12.28
C ALA A 300 1.65 20.12 12.47
N ASN A 301 1.48 21.43 12.23
CA ASN A 301 2.51 22.45 12.44
C ASN A 301 2.96 22.53 13.90
N SER A 302 2.02 22.42 14.82
CA SER A 302 2.29 22.40 16.26
C SER A 302 3.13 21.19 16.64
N GLN A 303 2.83 20.01 16.11
CA GLN A 303 3.61 18.79 16.35
C GLN A 303 4.99 18.83 15.69
N ILE A 304 5.14 19.44 14.50
CA ILE A 304 6.44 19.61 13.84
C ILE A 304 7.40 20.46 14.70
N LYS A 305 6.89 21.52 15.37
CA LYS A 305 7.69 22.37 16.25
C LYS A 305 8.22 21.65 17.50
N LEU A 306 7.60 20.53 17.88
CA LEU A 306 7.98 19.72 19.04
C LEU A 306 8.97 18.60 18.71
N LEU A 307 9.29 18.40 17.43
CA LEU A 307 10.30 17.42 17.02
C LEU A 307 11.70 17.89 17.44
N SER A 308 12.53 16.96 17.94
CA SER A 308 13.92 17.28 18.29
C SER A 308 14.76 17.48 17.03
N THR A 309 15.73 18.38 17.08
CA THR A 309 16.63 18.70 15.95
C THR A 309 17.59 17.56 15.61
N ASP A 310 17.88 16.68 16.56
CA ASP A 310 18.91 15.65 16.44
C ASP A 310 18.39 14.28 16.00
N SER A 311 17.08 14.01 16.20
CA SER A 311 16.50 12.68 16.00
C SER A 311 15.94 12.45 14.62
N LEU A 312 15.80 13.47 13.77
CA LEU A 312 15.10 13.36 12.52
C LEU A 312 16.02 13.56 11.33
N ASN A 313 15.96 12.58 10.45
CA ASN A 313 16.44 12.75 9.09
C ASN A 313 15.73 13.97 8.46
N LEU A 314 16.41 15.11 8.39
CA LEU A 314 15.91 16.35 7.81
C LEU A 314 15.24 16.15 6.46
N HIS A 315 15.70 15.14 5.70
CA HIS A 315 15.13 14.76 4.41
C HIS A 315 13.69 14.20 4.50
N ALA A 316 13.31 13.56 5.60
CA ALA A 316 11.97 13.01 5.78
C ALA A 316 10.97 14.05 6.31
N VAL A 317 11.43 14.94 7.19
CA VAL A 317 10.56 15.95 7.83
C VAL A 317 10.34 17.18 6.95
N ALA A 318 11.35 17.59 6.19
CA ALA A 318 11.28 18.82 5.41
C ALA A 318 10.14 18.85 4.38
N PRO A 319 9.84 17.76 3.62
CA PRO A 319 8.68 17.77 2.74
C PRO A 319 7.35 17.91 3.49
N LEU A 320 7.21 17.26 4.65
CA LEU A 320 5.99 17.38 5.48
C LEU A 320 5.83 18.81 6.00
N LYS A 321 6.92 19.40 6.52
CA LYS A 321 6.94 20.79 6.97
C LYS A 321 6.60 21.75 5.83
N ALA A 322 7.17 21.55 4.65
CA ALA A 322 6.90 22.37 3.48
C ALA A 322 5.42 22.27 3.07
N ARG A 323 4.85 21.05 3.03
CA ARG A 323 3.44 20.86 2.76
C ARG A 323 2.55 21.57 3.76
N VAL A 324 2.82 21.41 5.06
CA VAL A 324 2.03 22.07 6.11
C VAL A 324 2.11 23.60 5.98
N LEU A 325 3.30 24.16 5.77
CA LEU A 325 3.47 25.61 5.58
C LEU A 325 2.72 26.10 4.33
N ARG A 326 2.76 25.35 3.23
CA ARG A 326 2.02 25.68 2.02
C ARG A 326 0.50 25.67 2.25
N GLU A 327 -0.03 24.66 2.92
CA GLU A 327 -1.48 24.58 3.23
C GLU A 327 -1.93 25.69 4.20
N LEU A 328 -1.01 26.20 5.04
CA LEU A 328 -1.23 27.36 5.91
C LEU A 328 -1.02 28.72 5.20
N GLY A 329 -0.70 28.71 3.89
CA GLY A 329 -0.48 29.92 3.11
C GLY A 329 0.93 30.53 3.21
N GLU A 330 1.86 29.87 3.92
CA GLU A 330 3.24 30.32 4.12
C GLU A 330 4.15 29.82 2.98
N TYR A 331 3.91 30.24 1.75
CA TYR A 331 4.54 29.64 0.55
C TYR A 331 6.05 29.86 0.47
N GLU A 332 6.57 31.04 0.80
CA GLU A 332 8.01 31.31 0.81
C GLU A 332 8.73 30.52 1.92
N SER A 333 8.11 30.40 3.09
CA SER A 333 8.60 29.55 4.19
C SER A 333 8.64 28.07 3.78
N SER A 334 7.63 27.62 3.02
CA SER A 334 7.57 26.26 2.45
C SER A 334 8.74 26.00 1.49
N ILE A 335 9.01 26.92 0.56
CA ILE A 335 10.15 26.82 -0.36
C ILE A 335 11.47 26.80 0.41
N ALA A 336 11.63 27.66 1.40
CA ALA A 336 12.83 27.71 2.24
C ALA A 336 13.07 26.39 2.99
N ALA A 337 12.01 25.73 3.49
CA ALA A 337 12.09 24.47 4.21
C ALA A 337 12.70 23.34 3.37
N VAL A 338 12.49 23.32 2.06
CA VAL A 338 13.02 22.29 1.14
C VAL A 338 14.30 22.71 0.42
N SER A 339 14.64 24.01 0.37
CA SER A 339 15.80 24.52 -0.35
C SER A 339 17.10 24.45 0.45
N ASN A 340 17.03 24.46 1.78
CA ASN A 340 18.18 24.50 2.68
C ASN A 340 18.76 23.13 3.02
N ILE A 341 18.34 22.07 2.32
CA ILE A 341 18.80 20.70 2.55
C ILE A 341 20.02 20.41 1.68
N SER A 342 21.15 20.12 2.31
CA SER A 342 22.37 19.68 1.64
C SER A 342 22.14 18.30 0.99
N ASN A 343 22.28 18.27 -0.33
CA ASN A 343 22.08 17.12 -1.21
C ASN A 343 20.62 16.91 -1.69
N PRO A 344 20.07 17.87 -2.44
CA PRO A 344 18.71 17.79 -2.99
C PRO A 344 18.55 16.79 -4.14
N SER A 345 19.61 16.08 -4.52
CA SER A 345 19.67 15.30 -5.77
C SER A 345 18.68 14.13 -5.85
N ASN A 346 18.01 13.76 -4.75
CA ASN A 346 17.10 12.62 -4.74
C ASN A 346 15.70 12.87 -4.17
N GLY A 347 15.40 14.06 -3.73
CA GLY A 347 14.14 14.31 -3.07
C GLY A 347 12.99 14.56 -4.04
N ILE A 348 12.35 13.49 -4.58
CA ILE A 348 11.07 13.64 -5.31
C ILE A 348 10.11 14.47 -4.47
N ALA A 349 9.96 14.14 -3.20
CA ALA A 349 9.11 14.87 -2.26
C ALA A 349 9.55 16.32 -2.03
N LEU A 350 10.85 16.60 -1.95
CA LEU A 350 11.38 17.97 -1.82
C LEU A 350 11.09 18.80 -3.06
N LEU A 351 11.31 18.20 -4.23
CA LEU A 351 11.13 18.86 -5.51
C LEU A 351 9.65 19.11 -5.81
N SER A 352 8.76 18.17 -5.43
CA SER A 352 7.31 18.32 -5.59
C SER A 352 6.76 19.43 -4.71
N GLU A 353 7.09 19.46 -3.41
CA GLU A 353 6.59 20.52 -2.51
C GLU A 353 7.11 21.92 -2.91
N ARG A 354 8.37 22.00 -3.40
CA ARG A 354 8.85 23.24 -3.99
C ARG A 354 8.02 23.65 -5.20
N GLY A 355 7.74 22.72 -6.12
CA GLY A 355 6.93 22.98 -7.31
C GLY A 355 5.52 23.45 -6.97
N TYR A 356 4.84 22.80 -6.03
CA TYR A 356 3.51 23.20 -5.55
C TYR A 356 3.51 24.62 -4.96
N SER A 357 4.48 24.93 -4.10
CA SER A 357 4.56 26.24 -3.47
C SER A 357 4.85 27.35 -4.48
N LEU A 358 5.66 27.05 -5.50
CA LEU A 358 5.92 27.97 -6.61
C LEU A 358 4.66 28.24 -7.45
N LEU A 359 3.79 27.22 -7.66
CA LEU A 359 2.50 27.42 -8.31
C LEU A 359 1.59 28.35 -7.49
N CYS A 360 1.51 28.14 -6.19
CA CYS A 360 0.72 29.01 -5.30
C CYS A 360 1.17 30.50 -5.37
N LEU A 361 2.46 30.74 -5.59
CA LEU A 361 3.04 32.08 -5.78
C LEU A 361 2.93 32.61 -7.22
N GLY A 362 2.40 31.85 -8.17
CA GLY A 362 2.37 32.20 -9.59
C GLY A 362 3.74 32.17 -10.28
N ARG A 363 4.77 31.60 -9.64
CA ARG A 363 6.14 31.45 -10.20
C ARG A 363 6.19 30.25 -11.16
N THR A 364 5.36 30.30 -12.19
CA THR A 364 5.03 29.18 -13.08
C THR A 364 6.26 28.60 -13.81
N LYS A 365 7.20 29.44 -14.27
CA LYS A 365 8.42 28.96 -14.97
C LYS A 365 9.29 28.08 -14.08
N GLU A 366 9.47 28.45 -12.82
CA GLU A 366 10.26 27.69 -11.85
C GLU A 366 9.55 26.40 -11.44
N ALA A 367 8.21 26.44 -11.28
CA ALA A 367 7.40 25.26 -11.04
C ALA A 367 7.50 24.26 -12.22
N LEU A 368 7.45 24.75 -13.45
CA LEU A 368 7.59 23.94 -14.66
C LEU A 368 8.94 23.19 -14.68
N ASP A 369 10.03 23.83 -14.26
CA ASP A 369 11.35 23.17 -14.15
C ASP A 369 11.33 22.03 -13.10
N CYS A 370 10.64 22.22 -11.98
CA CYS A 370 10.49 21.18 -10.96
C CYS A 370 9.74 19.97 -11.54
N PHE A 371 8.57 20.19 -12.13
CA PHE A 371 7.72 19.09 -12.62
C PHE A 371 8.29 18.40 -13.87
N ASN A 372 9.00 19.10 -14.75
CA ASN A 372 9.75 18.49 -15.85
C ASN A 372 10.82 17.49 -15.34
N LYS A 373 11.49 17.81 -14.21
CA LYS A 373 12.46 16.90 -13.59
C LYS A 373 11.75 15.69 -12.96
N LEU A 374 10.58 15.89 -12.36
CA LEU A 374 9.78 14.83 -11.76
C LEU A 374 9.23 13.85 -12.81
N VAL A 375 8.68 14.35 -13.92
CA VAL A 375 8.23 13.50 -15.04
C VAL A 375 9.37 12.65 -15.60
N LYS A 376 10.59 13.21 -15.71
CA LYS A 376 11.76 12.43 -16.16
C LYS A 376 12.15 11.32 -15.21
N LYS A 377 11.97 11.52 -13.90
CA LYS A 377 12.27 10.52 -12.86
C LYS A 377 11.20 9.45 -12.76
N GLU A 378 9.93 9.85 -12.81
CA GLU A 378 8.75 8.98 -12.65
C GLU A 378 7.74 9.25 -13.78
N PRO A 379 8.01 8.80 -15.01
CA PRO A 379 7.16 9.12 -16.16
C PRO A 379 5.75 8.51 -16.10
N LEU A 380 5.55 7.48 -15.28
CA LEU A 380 4.25 6.83 -15.10
C LEU A 380 3.39 7.48 -14.02
N ASN A 381 3.97 8.31 -13.15
CA ASN A 381 3.22 9.03 -12.12
C ASN A 381 2.36 10.13 -12.76
N GLN A 382 1.06 9.95 -12.74
CA GLN A 382 0.11 10.85 -13.41
C GLN A 382 0.07 12.24 -12.76
N GLY A 383 0.35 12.34 -11.46
CA GLY A 383 0.37 13.61 -10.73
C GLY A 383 1.36 14.62 -11.29
N TRP A 384 2.51 14.17 -11.78
CA TRP A 384 3.48 15.08 -12.39
C TRP A 384 3.01 15.65 -13.73
N TRP A 385 2.26 14.86 -14.49
CA TRP A 385 1.62 15.32 -15.73
C TRP A 385 0.47 16.30 -15.43
N THR A 386 -0.29 16.05 -14.37
CA THR A 386 -1.31 16.99 -13.87
C THR A 386 -0.69 18.34 -13.54
N MET A 387 0.44 18.35 -12.84
CA MET A 387 1.12 19.60 -12.49
C MET A 387 1.73 20.30 -13.71
N LEU A 388 2.22 19.56 -14.72
CA LEU A 388 2.67 20.14 -15.98
C LEU A 388 1.51 20.80 -16.73
N SER A 389 0.34 20.15 -16.81
CA SER A 389 -0.85 20.76 -17.44
C SER A 389 -1.26 22.05 -16.73
N THR A 390 -1.19 22.07 -15.40
CA THR A 390 -1.47 23.27 -14.58
C THR A 390 -0.48 24.39 -14.91
N CYS A 391 0.83 24.07 -14.99
CA CYS A 391 1.83 25.06 -15.39
C CYS A 391 1.58 25.62 -16.80
N TRP A 392 1.23 24.76 -17.77
CA TRP A 392 0.95 25.19 -19.13
C TRP A 392 -0.31 26.07 -19.21
N SER A 393 -1.36 25.71 -18.50
CA SER A 393 -2.57 26.53 -18.38
C SER A 393 -2.25 27.93 -17.82
N MET A 394 -1.51 27.99 -16.70
CA MET A 394 -1.09 29.27 -16.08
C MET A 394 -0.12 30.09 -16.94
N ALA A 395 0.67 29.45 -17.79
CA ALA A 395 1.60 30.12 -18.70
C ALA A 395 0.97 30.56 -20.03
N GLY A 396 -0.30 30.19 -20.29
CA GLY A 396 -0.97 30.44 -21.58
C GLY A 396 -0.44 29.56 -22.73
N GLU A 397 0.19 28.41 -22.40
CA GLU A 397 0.69 27.45 -23.40
C GLU A 397 -0.45 26.52 -23.90
N GLU A 398 -1.47 27.09 -24.51
CA GLU A 398 -2.73 26.42 -24.90
C GLU A 398 -2.51 25.16 -25.74
N ALA A 399 -1.56 25.18 -26.68
CA ALA A 399 -1.30 24.04 -27.54
C ALA A 399 -0.79 22.81 -26.77
N ARG A 400 0.07 23.02 -25.77
CA ARG A 400 0.57 21.94 -24.89
C ARG A 400 -0.50 21.46 -23.93
N TYR A 401 -1.25 22.40 -23.36
CA TYR A 401 -2.35 22.08 -22.50
C TYR A 401 -3.38 21.22 -23.22
N LYS A 402 -3.83 21.64 -24.42
CA LYS A 402 -4.79 20.91 -25.24
C LYS A 402 -4.24 19.56 -25.72
N TRP A 403 -2.93 19.47 -26.01
CA TRP A 403 -2.31 18.19 -26.38
C TRP A 403 -2.49 17.15 -25.25
N LEU A 404 -2.35 17.55 -23.97
CA LEU A 404 -2.50 16.65 -22.84
C LEU A 404 -3.98 16.51 -22.41
N CYS A 405 -4.71 17.63 -22.31
CA CYS A 405 -6.07 17.70 -21.75
C CYS A 405 -7.11 17.99 -22.86
N ASP A 406 -7.17 17.13 -23.89
CA ASP A 406 -8.22 17.21 -24.92
C ASP A 406 -9.50 16.54 -24.40
N TYR A 407 -10.30 17.29 -23.62
CA TYR A 407 -11.50 16.77 -22.97
C TYR A 407 -12.52 16.22 -23.93
N GLU A 408 -12.66 16.80 -25.12
CA GLU A 408 -13.62 16.34 -26.15
C GLU A 408 -13.29 14.93 -26.66
N LYS A 409 -11.99 14.56 -26.68
CA LYS A 409 -11.54 13.24 -27.14
C LYS A 409 -11.30 12.25 -26.01
N LEU A 410 -10.90 12.76 -24.83
CA LEU A 410 -10.39 11.94 -23.75
C LEU A 410 -11.39 11.73 -22.61
N VAL A 411 -12.51 12.48 -22.60
CA VAL A 411 -13.61 12.21 -21.69
C VAL A 411 -14.69 11.41 -22.42
N TYR A 412 -14.74 10.12 -22.10
CA TYR A 412 -15.74 9.21 -22.66
C TYR A 412 -16.99 9.19 -21.79
N VAL A 413 -18.15 9.41 -22.38
CA VAL A 413 -19.45 9.40 -21.68
C VAL A 413 -20.37 8.43 -22.41
N ASN A 414 -20.83 7.40 -21.74
CA ASN A 414 -21.76 6.44 -22.30
C ASN A 414 -22.75 5.91 -21.25
N THR A 415 -23.89 5.42 -21.67
CA THR A 415 -24.84 4.73 -20.80
C THR A 415 -24.65 3.22 -20.93
N ILE A 416 -24.38 2.55 -19.81
CA ILE A 416 -24.23 1.08 -19.79
C ILE A 416 -25.59 0.44 -19.98
N LYS A 417 -25.64 -0.55 -20.88
CA LYS A 417 -26.79 -1.44 -21.08
C LYS A 417 -26.46 -2.78 -20.44
N HIS A 418 -27.24 -3.20 -19.47
CA HIS A 418 -27.06 -4.48 -18.78
C HIS A 418 -27.72 -5.61 -19.54
N SER A 419 -27.16 -6.83 -19.43
CA SER A 419 -27.56 -7.98 -20.24
C SER A 419 -28.91 -8.58 -19.86
N GLN A 420 -29.26 -8.55 -18.56
CA GLN A 420 -30.44 -9.23 -18.01
C GLN A 420 -31.53 -8.28 -17.48
N LEU A 421 -31.17 -7.06 -17.16
CA LEU A 421 -32.05 -6.06 -16.58
C LEU A 421 -31.97 -4.76 -17.39
N ASP A 422 -33.08 -4.02 -17.50
CA ASP A 422 -32.93 -2.64 -17.91
C ASP A 422 -32.12 -1.84 -16.87
N THR A 423 -31.49 -0.76 -17.32
CA THR A 423 -30.57 0.03 -16.50
C THR A 423 -31.24 0.55 -15.21
N HIS A 424 -32.54 0.87 -15.23
CA HIS A 424 -33.23 1.36 -14.04
C HIS A 424 -33.38 0.27 -12.98
N ASN A 425 -33.83 -0.92 -13.38
CA ASN A 425 -33.97 -2.05 -12.46
C ASN A 425 -32.63 -2.57 -11.95
N PHE A 426 -31.60 -2.55 -12.79
CA PHE A 426 -30.23 -2.88 -12.37
C PHE A 426 -29.75 -1.90 -11.29
N ASN A 427 -29.86 -0.60 -11.54
CA ASN A 427 -29.41 0.43 -10.61
C ASN A 427 -30.16 0.38 -9.28
N ASN A 428 -31.46 0.14 -9.27
CA ASN A 428 -32.24 0.03 -8.04
C ASN A 428 -31.71 -1.12 -7.15
N LYS A 429 -31.45 -2.30 -7.73
CA LYS A 429 -30.89 -3.43 -6.99
C LYS A 429 -29.45 -3.16 -6.54
N LEU A 430 -28.64 -2.54 -7.39
CA LEU A 430 -27.26 -2.19 -7.05
C LEU A 430 -27.22 -1.14 -5.94
N GLN A 431 -28.14 -0.18 -5.94
CA GLN A 431 -28.27 0.84 -4.90
C GLN A 431 -28.49 0.19 -3.53
N ASP A 432 -29.40 -0.79 -3.41
CA ASP A 432 -29.65 -1.49 -2.15
C ASP A 432 -28.37 -2.15 -1.64
N VAL A 433 -27.66 -2.89 -2.50
CA VAL A 433 -26.41 -3.56 -2.17
C VAL A 433 -25.30 -2.57 -1.72
N LEU A 434 -25.22 -1.41 -2.36
CA LEU A 434 -24.21 -0.41 -2.02
C LEU A 434 -24.55 0.35 -0.74
N LEU A 435 -25.82 0.72 -0.53
CA LEU A 435 -26.24 1.47 0.66
C LEU A 435 -26.01 0.70 1.96
N GLU A 436 -26.10 -0.63 1.93
CA GLU A 436 -25.75 -1.49 3.07
C GLU A 436 -24.29 -1.36 3.50
N ARG A 437 -23.39 -0.91 2.61
CA ARG A 437 -21.96 -0.70 2.89
C ARG A 437 -21.65 0.71 3.40
N HIS A 438 -22.57 1.67 3.24
CA HIS A 438 -22.39 3.06 3.67
C HIS A 438 -22.89 3.29 5.11
N LYS A 439 -22.27 2.61 6.08
CA LYS A 439 -22.68 2.65 7.50
C LYS A 439 -22.03 3.80 8.29
N ASN A 440 -20.92 4.33 7.85
CA ASN A 440 -20.16 5.37 8.55
C ASN A 440 -20.86 6.73 8.51
N GLN A 441 -20.55 7.60 9.49
CA GLN A 441 -21.11 8.95 9.55
C GLN A 441 -20.33 9.94 8.68
N ARG A 442 -19.02 9.74 8.55
CA ARG A 442 -18.07 10.60 7.84
C ARG A 442 -17.23 9.79 6.86
N HIS A 443 -16.59 10.48 5.93
CA HIS A 443 -15.65 9.89 4.96
C HIS A 443 -14.34 9.46 5.63
N PRO A 444 -13.62 8.49 5.06
CA PRO A 444 -12.30 8.10 5.54
C PRO A 444 -11.29 9.27 5.49
N ILE A 445 -10.30 9.26 6.39
CA ILE A 445 -9.21 10.23 6.38
C ILE A 445 -8.46 10.18 5.04
N GLY A 446 -8.13 11.34 4.48
CA GLY A 446 -7.33 11.48 3.26
C GLY A 446 -8.12 11.41 1.96
N GLN A 447 -9.45 11.38 2.02
CA GLN A 447 -10.30 11.34 0.82
C GLN A 447 -10.74 12.75 0.38
N SER A 448 -10.93 12.91 -0.94
CA SER A 448 -11.33 14.18 -1.57
C SER A 448 -12.77 14.58 -1.29
N LEU A 449 -13.63 13.63 -0.90
CA LEU A 449 -15.06 13.92 -0.69
C LEU A 449 -15.32 14.68 0.61
N LYS A 450 -16.36 15.51 0.58
CA LYS A 450 -16.91 16.23 1.74
C LYS A 450 -18.41 15.97 1.82
N ASN A 451 -18.95 15.89 3.04
CA ASN A 451 -20.37 15.60 3.31
C ASN A 451 -20.86 14.30 2.62
N GLY A 452 -20.16 13.22 2.87
CA GLY A 452 -20.49 11.91 2.32
C GLY A 452 -19.72 10.78 2.98
N THR A 453 -19.90 9.58 2.47
CA THR A 453 -19.22 8.36 2.90
C THR A 453 -18.65 7.62 1.69
N GLN A 454 -17.63 6.82 1.93
CA GLN A 454 -16.96 5.99 0.93
C GLN A 454 -16.69 4.61 1.51
N THR A 455 -16.80 3.56 0.67
CA THR A 455 -16.43 2.20 1.07
C THR A 455 -14.92 2.02 1.11
N TYR A 456 -14.43 1.11 1.96
CA TYR A 456 -13.01 0.87 2.19
C TYR A 456 -12.40 -0.21 1.31
N GLU A 457 -13.11 -1.33 1.21
CA GLU A 457 -12.60 -2.49 0.48
C GLU A 457 -12.69 -2.22 -1.02
N ASP A 458 -11.82 -2.87 -1.80
CA ASP A 458 -11.93 -2.83 -3.25
C ASP A 458 -13.28 -3.45 -3.67
N LEU A 459 -14.18 -2.60 -4.13
CA LEU A 459 -15.57 -2.97 -4.37
C LEU A 459 -15.70 -4.11 -5.39
N PHE A 460 -14.82 -4.12 -6.42
CA PHE A 460 -14.89 -5.12 -7.48
C PHE A 460 -14.32 -6.50 -7.07
N LEU A 461 -13.81 -6.63 -5.84
CA LEU A 461 -13.49 -7.91 -5.22
C LEU A 461 -14.67 -8.51 -4.42
N SER A 462 -15.81 -7.83 -4.38
CA SER A 462 -17.03 -8.30 -3.72
C SER A 462 -17.60 -9.55 -4.41
N SER A 463 -18.22 -10.43 -3.61
CA SER A 463 -18.94 -11.62 -4.09
C SER A 463 -20.31 -11.30 -4.71
N SER A 464 -20.75 -10.05 -4.74
CA SER A 464 -22.03 -9.64 -5.32
C SER A 464 -22.04 -9.78 -6.84
N SER A 465 -22.95 -10.59 -7.40
CA SER A 465 -23.10 -10.77 -8.84
C SER A 465 -23.42 -9.47 -9.60
N LEU A 466 -24.12 -8.52 -8.97
CA LEU A 466 -24.41 -7.21 -9.56
C LEU A 466 -23.14 -6.36 -9.69
N ILE A 467 -22.28 -6.39 -8.68
CA ILE A 467 -20.99 -5.67 -8.69
C ILE A 467 -20.05 -6.31 -9.71
N GLU A 468 -20.01 -7.63 -9.78
CA GLU A 468 -19.22 -8.37 -10.77
C GLU A 468 -19.70 -8.08 -12.21
N GLU A 469 -21.03 -8.05 -12.47
CA GLU A 469 -21.59 -7.68 -13.78
C GLU A 469 -21.18 -6.25 -14.16
N LEU A 470 -21.32 -5.29 -13.23
CA LEU A 470 -20.91 -3.91 -13.46
C LEU A 470 -19.42 -3.80 -13.79
N SER A 471 -18.57 -4.49 -13.04
CA SER A 471 -17.12 -4.43 -13.26
C SER A 471 -16.71 -4.97 -14.64
N LYS A 472 -17.34 -6.07 -15.09
CA LYS A 472 -17.11 -6.64 -16.43
C LYS A 472 -17.54 -5.68 -17.52
N GLU A 473 -18.73 -5.07 -17.37
CA GLU A 473 -19.27 -4.12 -18.36
C GLU A 473 -18.39 -2.85 -18.47
N ILE A 474 -17.89 -2.34 -17.35
CA ILE A 474 -16.96 -1.22 -17.33
C ILE A 474 -15.68 -1.54 -18.14
N LEU A 475 -15.08 -2.73 -17.97
CA LEU A 475 -13.89 -3.12 -18.75
C LEU A 475 -14.20 -3.24 -20.24
N VAL A 476 -15.39 -3.72 -20.63
CA VAL A 476 -15.85 -3.75 -22.02
C VAL A 476 -15.93 -2.33 -22.59
N GLN A 477 -16.53 -1.40 -21.85
CA GLN A 477 -16.63 0.01 -22.27
C GLN A 477 -15.25 0.69 -22.31
N ALA A 478 -14.38 0.42 -21.35
CA ALA A 478 -13.01 0.95 -21.35
C ALA A 478 -12.22 0.45 -22.55
N SER A 479 -12.32 -0.86 -22.87
CA SER A 479 -11.69 -1.44 -24.06
C SER A 479 -12.25 -0.86 -25.35
N ALA A 480 -13.57 -0.63 -25.44
CA ALA A 480 -14.21 0.02 -26.59
C ALA A 480 -13.72 1.45 -26.77
N PHE A 481 -13.61 2.22 -25.67
CA PHE A 481 -13.12 3.60 -25.69
C PHE A 481 -11.71 3.72 -26.26
N ILE A 482 -10.80 2.82 -25.84
CA ILE A 482 -9.38 2.94 -26.24
C ILE A 482 -9.07 2.29 -27.59
N LYS A 483 -9.98 1.48 -28.14
CA LYS A 483 -9.75 0.65 -29.34
C LYS A 483 -9.28 1.44 -30.57
N ASP A 484 -9.92 2.60 -30.79
CA ASP A 484 -9.67 3.41 -31.97
C ASP A 484 -8.63 4.53 -31.76
N LEU A 485 -8.07 4.60 -30.55
CA LEU A 485 -7.05 5.58 -30.19
C LEU A 485 -5.69 5.17 -30.76
N LYS A 486 -4.95 6.15 -31.29
CA LYS A 486 -3.61 5.92 -31.86
C LYS A 486 -2.54 6.10 -30.82
N THR A 487 -1.56 5.19 -30.81
CA THR A 487 -0.38 5.28 -29.94
C THR A 487 0.44 6.53 -30.25
N ASP A 488 0.76 7.29 -29.21
CA ASP A 488 1.74 8.37 -29.23
C ASP A 488 2.72 8.14 -28.06
N LYS A 489 3.98 7.86 -28.38
CA LYS A 489 5.02 7.54 -27.36
C LYS A 489 5.34 8.70 -26.44
N ALA A 490 5.09 9.94 -26.84
CA ALA A 490 5.33 11.12 -26.02
C ALA A 490 4.21 11.42 -25.03
N HIS A 491 2.99 10.94 -25.32
CA HIS A 491 1.81 11.25 -24.54
C HIS A 491 1.62 10.22 -23.40
N PRO A 492 1.44 10.63 -22.13
CA PRO A 492 1.38 9.70 -20.97
C PRO A 492 0.22 8.70 -21.04
N PHE A 493 -0.89 9.05 -21.68
CA PHE A 493 -2.03 8.17 -21.86
C PHE A 493 -1.88 7.29 -23.11
N TYR A 494 -1.64 7.90 -24.28
CA TYR A 494 -1.59 7.18 -25.55
C TYR A 494 -0.37 6.24 -25.68
N SER A 495 0.73 6.49 -24.96
CA SER A 495 1.89 5.59 -24.95
C SER A 495 1.64 4.25 -24.25
N ARG A 496 0.56 4.15 -23.46
CA ARG A 496 0.24 2.99 -22.62
C ARG A 496 -1.02 2.24 -23.06
N LEU A 497 -1.54 2.50 -24.26
CA LEU A 497 -2.71 1.80 -24.80
C LEU A 497 -2.45 0.28 -24.83
N SER A 498 -3.39 -0.51 -24.29
CA SER A 498 -3.30 -1.96 -24.20
C SER A 498 -4.71 -2.57 -24.25
N ASP A 499 -4.84 -3.73 -24.84
CA ASP A 499 -6.06 -4.55 -24.86
C ASP A 499 -6.29 -5.30 -23.54
N LYS A 500 -5.25 -5.35 -22.68
CA LYS A 500 -5.33 -5.99 -21.37
C LYS A 500 -5.36 -4.93 -20.29
N LEU A 501 -6.48 -4.86 -19.59
CA LEU A 501 -6.76 -3.89 -18.56
C LEU A 501 -7.04 -4.57 -17.23
N LYS A 502 -6.62 -3.93 -16.13
CA LYS A 502 -6.94 -4.36 -14.76
C LYS A 502 -7.28 -3.19 -13.86
N TYR A 503 -8.14 -3.42 -12.89
CA TYR A 503 -8.38 -2.48 -11.82
C TYR A 503 -7.19 -2.42 -10.85
N ILE A 504 -6.96 -1.22 -10.27
CA ILE A 504 -6.04 -1.02 -9.15
C ILE A 504 -6.75 -0.50 -7.91
N GLY A 505 -8.04 -0.21 -8.01
CA GLY A 505 -8.91 0.17 -6.91
C GLY A 505 -10.31 0.47 -7.40
N SER A 506 -11.30 0.20 -6.56
CA SER A 506 -12.70 0.55 -6.81
C SER A 506 -13.42 0.78 -5.49
N TRP A 507 -14.32 1.76 -5.47
CA TRP A 507 -15.06 2.14 -4.28
C TRP A 507 -16.43 2.75 -4.63
N SER A 508 -17.39 2.64 -3.71
CA SER A 508 -18.65 3.37 -3.78
C SER A 508 -18.56 4.66 -2.97
N VAL A 509 -19.19 5.71 -3.51
CA VAL A 509 -19.29 7.02 -2.86
C VAL A 509 -20.75 7.42 -2.74
N ARG A 510 -21.17 7.77 -1.52
CA ARG A 510 -22.46 8.35 -1.21
C ARG A 510 -22.29 9.78 -0.73
N LEU A 511 -22.66 10.77 -1.55
CA LEU A 511 -22.70 12.18 -1.17
C LEU A 511 -24.10 12.53 -0.65
N ARG A 512 -24.14 13.38 0.39
CA ARG A 512 -25.36 13.90 1.02
C ARG A 512 -25.55 15.37 0.64
N ASN A 513 -26.55 16.02 1.20
CA ASN A 513 -26.80 17.47 1.03
C ASN A 513 -25.51 18.28 1.25
N GLY A 514 -25.21 19.17 0.31
CA GLY A 514 -23.96 19.94 0.31
C GLY A 514 -22.70 19.13 -0.04
N GLY A 515 -22.85 17.84 -0.39
CA GLY A 515 -21.74 16.95 -0.68
C GLY A 515 -21.07 17.24 -2.03
N PHE A 516 -19.72 17.08 -2.05
CA PHE A 516 -18.92 17.27 -3.26
C PHE A 516 -17.57 16.56 -3.14
N HIS A 517 -16.87 16.42 -4.26
CA HIS A 517 -15.45 16.09 -4.29
C HIS A 517 -14.65 17.38 -4.53
N LYS A 518 -13.65 17.66 -3.66
CA LYS A 518 -12.60 18.64 -3.97
C LYS A 518 -11.96 18.25 -5.31
N SER A 519 -11.48 19.22 -6.06
CA SER A 519 -10.73 18.92 -7.27
C SER A 519 -9.46 18.13 -6.95
N HIS A 520 -9.24 17.03 -7.64
CA HIS A 520 -8.14 16.10 -7.41
C HIS A 520 -7.78 15.33 -8.67
N TYR A 521 -6.80 14.45 -8.59
CA TYR A 521 -6.34 13.55 -9.64
C TYR A 521 -5.83 12.25 -9.02
N HIS A 522 -5.62 11.21 -9.84
CA HIS A 522 -5.15 9.92 -9.36
C HIS A 522 -3.74 9.62 -9.88
N PRO A 523 -2.68 9.75 -9.03
CA PRO A 523 -1.29 9.64 -9.48
C PRO A 523 -0.89 8.24 -9.95
N GLU A 524 -1.53 7.18 -9.44
CA GLU A 524 -1.21 5.78 -9.71
C GLU A 524 -2.06 5.19 -10.85
N GLY A 525 -3.21 5.78 -11.14
CA GLY A 525 -4.11 5.37 -12.21
C GLY A 525 -3.52 5.62 -13.60
N TRP A 526 -4.21 5.12 -14.61
CA TRP A 526 -4.01 5.45 -16.02
C TRP A 526 -5.32 5.96 -16.62
N LEU A 527 -6.41 5.24 -16.37
CA LEU A 527 -7.77 5.58 -16.74
C LEU A 527 -8.63 5.54 -15.46
N SER A 528 -9.20 6.66 -15.09
CA SER A 528 -10.15 6.77 -13.98
C SER A 528 -11.57 6.78 -14.51
N GLY A 529 -12.53 6.36 -13.68
CA GLY A 529 -13.92 6.39 -14.09
C GLY A 529 -14.90 6.47 -12.95
N VAL A 530 -16.11 6.86 -13.30
CA VAL A 530 -17.26 6.92 -12.39
C VAL A 530 -18.51 6.39 -13.09
N TYR A 531 -19.23 5.49 -12.43
CA TYR A 531 -20.56 5.03 -12.81
C TYR A 531 -21.60 5.61 -11.86
N TYR A 532 -22.66 6.21 -12.42
CA TYR A 532 -23.71 6.85 -11.66
C TYR A 532 -24.87 5.89 -11.39
N VAL A 533 -24.99 5.46 -10.14
CA VAL A 533 -26.04 4.51 -9.70
C VAL A 533 -27.32 5.25 -9.41
N ASP A 534 -27.25 6.30 -8.57
CA ASP A 534 -28.37 7.15 -8.22
C ASP A 534 -27.95 8.62 -8.19
N VAL A 535 -28.72 9.46 -8.87
CA VAL A 535 -28.41 10.87 -9.08
C VAL A 535 -29.61 11.71 -8.63
N PRO A 536 -29.41 12.69 -7.72
CA PRO A 536 -30.51 13.52 -7.22
C PRO A 536 -31.06 14.46 -8.30
N LYS A 537 -32.33 14.80 -8.23
CA LYS A 537 -32.98 15.75 -9.17
C LYS A 537 -32.32 17.14 -9.18
N ALA A 538 -31.62 17.51 -8.11
CA ALA A 538 -30.87 18.77 -8.03
C ALA A 538 -29.88 18.96 -9.19
N VAL A 539 -29.39 17.89 -9.84
CA VAL A 539 -28.49 17.99 -11.01
C VAL A 539 -29.15 18.60 -12.25
N ASP A 540 -30.46 18.67 -12.28
CA ASP A 540 -31.20 19.36 -13.33
C ASP A 540 -31.09 20.89 -13.25
N THR A 541 -30.71 21.40 -12.07
CA THR A 541 -30.30 22.79 -11.88
C THR A 541 -28.84 22.94 -12.34
N ALA A 542 -28.58 23.89 -13.22
CA ALA A 542 -27.30 24.07 -13.87
C ALA A 542 -26.10 24.05 -12.88
N GLY A 543 -25.19 23.11 -13.10
CA GLY A 543 -23.94 22.97 -12.36
C GLY A 543 -24.04 22.18 -11.05
N GLN A 544 -25.19 21.97 -10.43
CA GLN A 544 -25.30 21.23 -9.17
C GLN A 544 -24.96 19.74 -9.33
N GLY A 545 -24.01 19.24 -8.54
CA GLY A 545 -23.57 17.85 -8.58
C GLY A 545 -22.89 17.42 -9.89
N TRP A 546 -22.58 18.36 -10.80
CA TRP A 546 -21.92 18.04 -12.06
C TRP A 546 -20.45 17.66 -11.84
N LEU A 547 -19.94 16.77 -12.68
CA LEU A 547 -18.52 16.43 -12.75
C LEU A 547 -17.79 17.52 -13.54
N MET A 548 -16.82 18.14 -12.91
CA MET A 548 -16.03 19.24 -13.46
C MET A 548 -14.62 18.80 -13.76
N PHE A 549 -14.05 19.25 -14.87
CA PHE A 549 -12.67 19.02 -15.27
C PHE A 549 -11.90 20.34 -15.44
N GLY A 550 -10.57 20.29 -15.33
CA GLY A 550 -9.68 21.43 -15.55
C GLY A 550 -9.61 22.43 -14.40
N ARG A 551 -10.39 22.24 -13.34
CA ARG A 551 -10.39 23.11 -12.16
C ARG A 551 -9.29 22.68 -11.20
N ALA A 552 -8.06 23.20 -11.40
CA ALA A 552 -6.96 22.89 -10.51
C ALA A 552 -7.19 23.44 -9.09
N ASP A 553 -6.86 22.64 -8.08
CA ASP A 553 -6.90 23.06 -6.66
C ASP A 553 -5.51 23.58 -6.24
N ILE A 554 -5.22 24.81 -6.67
CA ILE A 554 -3.97 25.52 -6.35
C ILE A 554 -4.34 26.80 -5.59
N ALA A 555 -3.91 26.89 -4.34
CA ALA A 555 -4.21 28.04 -3.51
C ALA A 555 -3.72 29.35 -4.18
N ASN A 556 -4.47 30.43 -3.99
CA ASN A 556 -4.27 31.75 -4.60
C ASN A 556 -4.36 31.81 -6.12
N GLN A 557 -4.73 30.70 -6.78
CA GLN A 557 -5.00 30.65 -8.21
C GLN A 557 -6.48 30.37 -8.47
N CYS A 558 -7.04 30.91 -9.54
CA CYS A 558 -8.43 30.71 -9.89
C CYS A 558 -8.54 29.93 -11.21
N PHE A 559 -9.23 28.80 -11.18
CA PHE A 559 -9.55 28.02 -12.36
C PHE A 559 -11.05 27.80 -12.42
N GLU A 560 -11.69 28.23 -13.50
CA GLU A 560 -13.15 28.10 -13.65
C GLU A 560 -13.59 26.67 -14.01
N GLY A 561 -12.69 25.91 -14.60
CA GLY A 561 -12.95 24.58 -15.17
C GLY A 561 -13.24 24.66 -16.66
N ASP A 562 -12.73 23.70 -17.42
CA ASP A 562 -12.74 23.71 -18.88
C ASP A 562 -13.86 22.85 -19.47
N TYR A 563 -14.30 21.84 -18.73
CA TYR A 563 -15.26 20.86 -19.21
C TYR A 563 -16.15 20.35 -18.08
N ALA A 564 -17.41 20.09 -18.38
CA ALA A 564 -18.38 19.60 -17.40
C ALA A 564 -19.25 18.47 -17.96
N VAL A 565 -19.52 17.49 -17.13
CA VAL A 565 -20.46 16.40 -17.45
C VAL A 565 -21.63 16.43 -16.48
N LYS A 566 -22.85 16.60 -17.01
CA LYS A 566 -24.07 16.45 -16.24
C LYS A 566 -24.31 14.97 -15.97
N PRO A 567 -24.37 14.53 -14.70
CA PRO A 567 -24.58 13.12 -14.36
C PRO A 567 -26.02 12.66 -14.69
N LYS A 568 -26.15 11.37 -15.05
CA LYS A 568 -27.44 10.68 -15.22
C LYS A 568 -27.31 9.25 -14.72
N ASN A 569 -28.37 8.68 -14.18
CA ASN A 569 -28.41 7.28 -13.76
C ASN A 569 -28.02 6.34 -14.92
N GLY A 570 -27.16 5.38 -14.65
CA GLY A 570 -26.64 4.42 -15.62
C GLY A 570 -25.53 4.95 -16.53
N THR A 571 -25.10 6.21 -16.35
CA THR A 571 -24.00 6.77 -17.14
C THR A 571 -22.64 6.37 -16.55
N LEU A 572 -21.75 5.96 -17.44
CA LEU A 572 -20.32 5.77 -17.19
C LEU A 572 -19.55 6.95 -17.77
N VAL A 573 -18.64 7.52 -17.00
CA VAL A 573 -17.67 8.50 -17.48
C VAL A 573 -16.27 7.94 -17.27
N LEU A 574 -15.44 7.94 -18.33
CA LEU A 574 -14.02 7.52 -18.27
C LEU A 574 -13.14 8.68 -18.72
N PHE A 575 -11.97 8.83 -18.08
CA PHE A 575 -11.02 9.89 -18.38
C PHE A 575 -9.61 9.54 -17.90
N PRO A 576 -8.54 10.07 -18.52
CA PRO A 576 -7.17 9.90 -18.02
C PRO A 576 -7.00 10.36 -16.59
N SER A 577 -6.32 9.56 -15.77
CA SER A 577 -6.20 9.75 -14.33
C SER A 577 -5.44 11.03 -13.94
N TYR A 578 -4.65 11.62 -14.85
CA TYR A 578 -3.97 12.90 -14.63
C TYR A 578 -4.88 14.13 -14.76
N MET A 579 -6.10 13.98 -15.27
CA MET A 579 -6.99 15.14 -15.40
C MET A 579 -7.51 15.61 -14.05
N TRP A 580 -7.36 16.90 -13.77
CA TRP A 580 -8.06 17.52 -12.66
C TRP A 580 -9.55 17.29 -12.78
N HIS A 581 -10.14 16.71 -11.75
CA HIS A 581 -11.59 16.48 -11.70
C HIS A 581 -12.12 16.61 -10.27
N GLY A 582 -13.38 17.01 -10.18
CA GLY A 582 -14.11 17.17 -8.91
C GLY A 582 -15.58 17.33 -9.19
N THR A 583 -16.39 17.57 -8.17
CA THR A 583 -17.83 17.77 -8.37
C THR A 583 -18.30 19.01 -7.64
N ASN A 584 -19.26 19.71 -8.22
CA ASN A 584 -19.92 20.78 -7.52
C ASN A 584 -20.81 20.24 -6.41
N ALA A 585 -20.99 21.00 -5.35
CA ALA A 585 -21.98 20.70 -4.32
C ALA A 585 -23.40 20.77 -4.89
N PHE A 586 -24.33 20.04 -4.26
CA PHE A 586 -25.74 20.08 -4.59
C PHE A 586 -26.59 20.24 -3.32
N SER A 587 -27.75 20.83 -3.44
CA SER A 587 -28.66 21.10 -2.32
C SER A 587 -29.96 20.34 -2.49
N THR A 588 -30.12 19.25 -1.72
CA THR A 588 -31.34 18.43 -1.68
C THR A 588 -31.25 17.44 -0.52
N ASN A 589 -32.37 16.89 -0.09
CA ASN A 589 -32.43 15.79 0.86
C ASN A 589 -32.16 14.41 0.22
N GLU A 590 -32.08 14.34 -1.11
CA GLU A 590 -31.69 13.14 -1.83
C GLU A 590 -30.15 12.93 -1.71
N HIS A 591 -29.67 11.75 -2.03
CA HIS A 591 -28.24 11.47 -2.09
C HIS A 591 -27.78 11.26 -3.54
N ARG A 592 -26.49 11.33 -3.76
CA ARG A 592 -25.83 10.91 -4.99
C ARG A 592 -24.99 9.68 -4.68
N LEU A 593 -25.26 8.57 -5.37
CA LEU A 593 -24.55 7.30 -5.22
C LEU A 593 -23.81 6.95 -6.50
N THR A 594 -22.51 6.69 -6.37
CA THR A 594 -21.63 6.37 -7.51
C THR A 594 -20.72 5.21 -7.17
N VAL A 595 -20.22 4.54 -8.22
CA VAL A 595 -19.08 3.63 -8.16
C VAL A 595 -17.92 4.28 -8.91
N ALA A 596 -16.79 4.49 -8.24
CA ALA A 596 -15.58 5.04 -8.81
C ALA A 596 -14.47 3.99 -8.82
N PHE A 597 -13.53 4.12 -9.75
CA PHE A 597 -12.48 3.12 -9.94
C PHE A 597 -11.30 3.69 -10.73
N ASP A 598 -10.15 3.00 -10.61
CA ASP A 598 -8.97 3.24 -11.41
C ASP A 598 -8.53 1.97 -12.15
N ILE A 599 -8.14 2.15 -13.41
CA ILE A 599 -7.70 1.10 -14.33
C ILE A 599 -6.26 1.39 -14.77
N VAL A 600 -5.47 0.34 -14.94
CA VAL A 600 -4.15 0.39 -15.58
C VAL A 600 -4.02 -0.71 -16.62
N PRO A 601 -3.13 -0.54 -17.65
CA PRO A 601 -2.73 -1.64 -18.50
C PRO A 601 -2.05 -2.72 -17.67
N GLU A 602 -2.33 -3.99 -17.96
CA GLU A 602 -1.52 -5.08 -17.41
C GLU A 602 -0.10 -4.97 -17.93
N ALA A 603 0.89 -5.16 -17.06
CA ALA A 603 2.28 -5.24 -17.47
C ALA A 603 2.46 -6.42 -18.44
N GLN A 604 3.06 -6.15 -19.60
CA GLN A 604 3.42 -7.17 -20.59
C GLN A 604 4.53 -8.09 -20.06
#